data_0b39d8f6cfe1acdefc5a698889d47fbf
#
_entry.id   0b39d8f6cfe1acdefc5a698889d47fbf
#
_cell.length_a   1.000
_cell.length_b   1.000
_cell.length_c   1.000
_cell.angle_alpha   90.00
_cell.angle_beta   90.00
_cell.angle_gamma   90.00
#
_symmetry.space_group_name_H-M   'P 1'
#
loop_
_entity.id
_entity.type
_entity.pdbx_description
1 polymer ?
#
loop_
_entity_poly.entity_id
_entity_poly.type
_entity_poly.pdbx_seq_one_letter_code
_entity_poly.pdbx_strand_id
1 'polypeptide(L)'
;WEKNKKFETALEMGLLQDKVFITAAYFQNRSSNQLVGIPLPGTTGFTSMQANLNAVVQNTGLEFTVNTTNITNDSFNWKTSFNISVPKNKLVAFRGLQNSAYKEQFRIGEPLNIQLAYNFLGVDPETGIYQFEDVNGDGQITFPDDKQTVVDLSPEFFGGLQNQVAYKRWTLDFLFQFVK
;
A
#
# COMPACT_ATOMS: atom_id res chain seq x y z
N TRP A 1 -21.51 -13.18 6.57
CA TRP A 1 -21.42 -11.72 6.64
C TRP A 1 -19.96 -11.29 6.67
N GLU A 2 -19.63 -10.20 6.00
CA GLU A 2 -18.34 -9.53 6.10
C GLU A 2 -18.10 -9.05 7.54
N LYS A 3 -16.84 -9.10 7.96
CA LYS A 3 -16.41 -8.58 9.26
C LYS A 3 -15.27 -7.61 9.06
N ASN A 4 -15.44 -6.42 9.63
CA ASN A 4 -14.38 -5.41 9.65
C ASN A 4 -14.14 -4.97 11.10
N LYS A 5 -12.87 -5.08 11.55
CA LYS A 5 -12.42 -4.63 12.86
C LYS A 5 -11.46 -3.46 12.63
N LYS A 6 -11.78 -2.32 13.24
CA LYS A 6 -10.98 -1.10 13.14
C LYS A 6 -10.46 -0.72 14.51
N PHE A 7 -9.21 -0.33 14.55
CA PHE A 7 -8.58 0.33 15.68
C PHE A 7 -7.84 1.55 15.16
N GLU A 8 -7.99 2.67 15.84
CA GLU A 8 -7.33 3.91 15.51
C GLU A 8 -6.98 4.64 16.79
N THR A 9 -5.81 5.25 16.83
CA THR A 9 -5.37 6.12 17.91
C THR A 9 -4.61 7.29 17.32
N ALA A 10 -4.82 8.46 17.87
CA ALA A 10 -4.16 9.68 17.42
C ALA A 10 -3.68 10.49 18.63
N LEU A 11 -2.56 11.18 18.45
CA LEU A 11 -2.04 12.21 19.33
C LEU A 11 -2.08 13.53 18.57
N GLU A 12 -2.71 14.52 19.18
CA GLU A 12 -2.78 15.88 18.65
C GLU A 12 -2.10 16.83 19.64
N MET A 13 -1.28 17.73 19.11
CA MET A 13 -0.50 18.65 19.93
C MET A 13 -0.39 20.02 19.28
N GLY A 14 -0.86 21.04 19.96
CA GLY A 14 -0.67 22.44 19.61
C GLY A 14 0.54 23.02 20.37
N LEU A 15 1.44 23.68 19.66
CA LEU A 15 2.64 24.30 20.18
C LEU A 15 2.72 25.78 19.79
N LEU A 16 3.43 26.58 20.54
CA LEU A 16 3.67 28.01 20.26
C LEU A 16 2.37 28.80 20.07
N GLN A 17 1.38 28.63 20.96
CA GLN A 17 0.05 29.23 20.86
C GLN A 17 -0.66 28.81 19.57
N ASP A 18 -0.66 27.50 19.29
CA ASP A 18 -1.25 26.85 18.09
C ASP A 18 -0.67 27.30 16.74
N LYS A 19 0.49 27.95 16.75
CA LYS A 19 1.21 28.23 15.50
C LYS A 19 1.77 26.99 14.82
N VAL A 20 2.01 25.92 15.60
CA VAL A 20 2.41 24.61 15.12
C VAL A 20 1.43 23.59 15.66
N PHE A 21 0.70 22.92 14.80
CA PHE A 21 -0.22 21.85 15.13
C PHE A 21 0.25 20.54 14.51
N ILE A 22 0.44 19.52 15.35
CA ILE A 22 0.97 18.22 14.99
C ILE A 22 -0.10 17.17 15.27
N THR A 23 -0.37 16.31 14.31
CA THR A 23 -1.17 15.11 14.49
C THR A 23 -0.33 13.89 14.10
N ALA A 24 -0.28 12.90 14.97
CA ALA A 24 0.30 11.60 14.69
C ALA A 24 -0.74 10.52 14.96
N ALA A 25 -1.09 9.74 13.96
CA ALA A 25 -2.10 8.70 14.06
C ALA A 25 -1.53 7.34 13.66
N TYR A 26 -2.04 6.31 14.32
CA TYR A 26 -1.85 4.91 13.96
C TYR A 26 -3.21 4.28 13.72
N PHE A 27 -3.35 3.54 12.64
CA PHE A 27 -4.54 2.77 12.36
C PHE A 27 -4.24 1.30 12.07
N GLN A 28 -5.21 0.45 12.41
CA GLN A 28 -5.25 -0.95 12.04
C GLN A 28 -6.67 -1.35 11.66
N ASN A 29 -6.85 -1.75 10.41
CA ASN A 29 -8.10 -2.29 9.89
C ASN A 29 -7.91 -3.74 9.51
N ARG A 30 -8.75 -4.63 10.00
CA ARG A 30 -8.74 -6.05 9.66
C ARG A 30 -10.08 -6.47 9.11
N SER A 31 -10.09 -6.85 7.83
CA SER A 31 -11.27 -7.30 7.10
C SER A 31 -11.21 -8.80 6.90
N SER A 32 -12.35 -9.47 7.03
CA SER A 32 -12.47 -10.91 6.82
C SER A 32 -13.82 -11.27 6.23
N ASN A 33 -13.87 -12.42 5.57
CA ASN A 33 -15.12 -12.98 5.03
C ASN A 33 -15.76 -12.07 3.97
N GLN A 34 -14.95 -11.37 3.18
CA GLN A 34 -15.45 -10.44 2.17
C GLN A 34 -16.23 -11.17 1.08
N LEU A 35 -17.33 -10.56 0.64
CA LEU A 35 -18.11 -11.05 -0.48
C LEU A 35 -17.42 -10.65 -1.78
N VAL A 36 -17.01 -11.65 -2.54
CA VAL A 36 -16.29 -11.46 -3.82
C VAL A 36 -16.89 -12.32 -4.92
N GLY A 37 -16.70 -11.91 -6.18
CA GLY A 37 -16.99 -12.74 -7.33
C GLY A 37 -15.94 -13.83 -7.52
N ILE A 38 -16.24 -15.07 -7.16
CA ILE A 38 -15.35 -16.21 -7.38
C ILE A 38 -15.51 -16.65 -8.82
N PRO A 39 -14.42 -16.70 -9.63
CA PRO A 39 -14.49 -17.16 -11.02
C PRO A 39 -14.93 -18.63 -11.08
N LEU A 40 -15.81 -18.94 -12.02
CA LEU A 40 -16.29 -20.29 -12.28
C LEU A 40 -15.76 -20.82 -13.61
N PRO A 41 -15.59 -22.14 -13.75
CA PRO A 41 -15.28 -22.75 -15.03
C PRO A 41 -16.36 -22.42 -16.07
N GLY A 42 -15.96 -22.15 -17.32
CA GLY A 42 -16.88 -21.78 -18.42
C GLY A 42 -18.00 -22.80 -18.68
N THR A 43 -17.80 -24.05 -18.26
CA THR A 43 -18.80 -25.13 -18.37
C THR A 43 -20.04 -24.94 -17.49
N THR A 44 -19.99 -24.02 -16.50
CA THR A 44 -21.12 -23.73 -15.60
C THR A 44 -22.14 -22.78 -16.22
N GLY A 45 -21.84 -22.14 -17.33
CA GLY A 45 -22.68 -21.11 -17.94
C GLY A 45 -22.63 -19.74 -17.25
N PHE A 46 -21.88 -19.59 -16.16
CA PHE A 46 -21.66 -18.34 -15.42
C PHE A 46 -20.18 -18.05 -15.34
N THR A 47 -19.79 -16.78 -15.42
CA THR A 47 -18.38 -16.35 -15.30
C THR A 47 -17.90 -16.29 -13.85
N SER A 48 -18.80 -16.02 -12.92
CA SER A 48 -18.49 -15.94 -11.49
C SER A 48 -19.74 -16.15 -10.64
N MET A 49 -19.52 -16.48 -9.36
CA MET A 49 -20.57 -16.48 -8.35
C MET A 49 -20.13 -15.64 -7.14
N GLN A 50 -21.08 -14.98 -6.51
CA GLN A 50 -20.82 -14.24 -5.26
C GLN A 50 -20.69 -15.21 -4.10
N ALA A 51 -19.55 -15.19 -3.41
CA ALA A 51 -19.34 -15.99 -2.22
C ALA A 51 -18.39 -15.29 -1.24
N ASN A 52 -18.47 -15.69 0.02
CA ASN A 52 -17.58 -15.16 1.04
C ASN A 52 -16.18 -15.79 0.90
N LEU A 53 -15.19 -14.95 0.69
CA LEU A 53 -13.79 -15.37 0.62
C LEU A 53 -13.24 -15.61 2.03
N ASN A 54 -12.70 -16.80 2.26
CA ASN A 54 -12.16 -17.22 3.56
C ASN A 54 -10.74 -16.66 3.77
N ALA A 55 -10.61 -15.35 3.55
CA ALA A 55 -9.37 -14.61 3.67
C ALA A 55 -9.48 -13.52 4.74
N VAL A 56 -8.34 -13.20 5.36
CA VAL A 56 -8.19 -12.11 6.33
C VAL A 56 -7.11 -11.17 5.83
N VAL A 57 -7.48 -9.93 5.58
CA VAL A 57 -6.59 -8.87 5.15
C VAL A 57 -6.47 -7.83 6.24
N GLN A 58 -5.26 -7.36 6.48
CA GLN A 58 -4.97 -6.31 7.43
C GLN A 58 -4.31 -5.12 6.72
N ASN A 59 -4.84 -3.94 7.00
CA ASN A 59 -4.22 -2.66 6.66
C ASN A 59 -3.82 -1.97 7.94
N THR A 60 -2.56 -1.56 8.04
CA THR A 60 -2.02 -0.75 9.13
C THR A 60 -1.34 0.47 8.54
N GLY A 61 -1.16 1.51 9.31
CA GLY A 61 -0.38 2.65 8.86
C GLY A 61 -0.12 3.65 9.95
N LEU A 62 0.89 4.46 9.68
CA LEU A 62 1.20 5.67 10.43
C LEU A 62 0.87 6.86 9.54
N GLU A 63 0.20 7.84 10.12
CA GLU A 63 -0.10 9.12 9.47
C GLU A 63 0.44 10.24 10.35
N PHE A 64 1.12 11.16 9.72
CA PHE A 64 1.69 12.31 10.39
C PHE A 64 1.33 13.57 9.62
N THR A 65 0.81 14.57 10.33
CA THR A 65 0.45 15.87 9.76
C THR A 65 1.03 16.98 10.61
N VAL A 66 1.60 17.98 9.96
CA VAL A 66 2.07 19.21 10.59
C VAL A 66 1.45 20.41 9.89
N ASN A 67 0.73 21.23 10.64
CA ASN A 67 0.22 22.49 10.15
C ASN A 67 0.93 23.63 10.88
N THR A 68 1.46 24.58 10.12
CA THR A 68 2.17 25.72 10.73
C THR A 68 1.61 27.05 10.22
N THR A 69 1.50 28.00 11.12
CA THR A 69 1.30 29.41 10.80
C THR A 69 2.66 30.10 10.96
N ASN A 70 3.38 30.22 9.84
CA ASN A 70 4.77 30.72 9.84
C ASN A 70 4.84 32.20 10.14
N ILE A 71 4.02 32.97 9.42
CA ILE A 71 3.94 34.43 9.58
C ILE A 71 2.47 34.85 9.46
N THR A 72 2.05 35.73 10.35
CA THR A 72 0.72 36.38 10.30
C THR A 72 0.87 37.82 10.72
N ASN A 73 0.58 38.77 9.81
CA ASN A 73 0.44 40.18 10.08
C ASN A 73 -0.58 40.80 9.12
N ASP A 74 -0.83 42.08 9.25
CA ASP A 74 -1.89 42.80 8.49
C ASP A 74 -1.72 42.70 6.97
N SER A 75 -0.53 42.50 6.46
CA SER A 75 -0.22 42.52 5.03
C SER A 75 0.28 41.20 4.48
N PHE A 76 0.77 40.28 5.34
CA PHE A 76 1.41 39.05 4.92
C PHE A 76 1.01 37.89 5.83
N ASN A 77 0.52 36.81 5.20
CA ASN A 77 0.20 35.56 5.86
C ASN A 77 0.88 34.40 5.12
N TRP A 78 1.58 33.55 5.86
CA TRP A 78 2.19 32.34 5.31
C TRP A 78 1.87 31.15 6.21
N LYS A 79 1.24 30.14 5.61
CA LYS A 79 0.91 28.87 6.24
C LYS A 79 1.52 27.72 5.46
N THR A 80 1.93 26.67 6.17
CA THR A 80 2.44 25.43 5.58
C THR A 80 1.69 24.26 6.19
N SER A 81 1.30 23.31 5.34
CA SER A 81 0.76 22.00 5.74
C SER A 81 1.62 20.91 5.13
N PHE A 82 2.08 19.99 5.96
CA PHE A 82 2.81 18.79 5.57
C PHE A 82 2.05 17.57 6.04
N ASN A 83 1.94 16.55 5.20
CA ASN A 83 1.44 15.25 5.60
C ASN A 83 2.29 14.15 4.99
N ILE A 84 2.37 13.01 5.69
CA ILE A 84 2.96 11.77 5.22
C ILE A 84 2.16 10.59 5.76
N SER A 85 1.91 9.61 4.88
CA SER A 85 1.28 8.34 5.24
C SER A 85 2.22 7.19 4.86
N VAL A 86 2.36 6.23 5.79
CA VAL A 86 3.16 5.01 5.62
C VAL A 86 2.23 3.82 5.80
N PRO A 87 1.49 3.42 4.75
CA PRO A 87 0.56 2.30 4.81
C PRO A 87 1.30 0.96 4.71
N LYS A 88 0.72 -0.08 5.32
CA LYS A 88 1.13 -1.47 5.13
C LYS A 88 -0.09 -2.35 4.96
N ASN A 89 -0.14 -3.10 3.88
CA ASN A 89 -1.15 -4.11 3.61
C ASN A 89 -0.57 -5.50 3.85
N LYS A 90 -1.37 -6.45 4.35
CA LYS A 90 -0.95 -7.83 4.58
C LYS A 90 -2.10 -8.80 4.44
N LEU A 91 -1.90 -9.85 3.67
CA LEU A 91 -2.75 -11.03 3.69
C LEU A 91 -2.39 -11.88 4.92
N VAL A 92 -3.21 -11.80 5.97
CA VAL A 92 -2.93 -12.46 7.25
C VAL A 92 -3.23 -13.95 7.19
N ALA A 93 -4.31 -14.31 6.51
CA ALA A 93 -4.73 -15.70 6.34
C ALA A 93 -5.60 -15.84 5.09
N PHE A 94 -5.51 -17.01 4.46
CA PHE A 94 -6.40 -17.41 3.39
C PHE A 94 -6.56 -18.93 3.43
N ARG A 95 -7.67 -19.39 3.99
CA ARG A 95 -7.92 -20.83 4.09
C ARG A 95 -8.16 -21.44 2.72
N GLY A 96 -7.35 -22.40 2.35
CA GLY A 96 -7.44 -23.09 1.05
C GLY A 96 -6.82 -22.33 -0.12
N LEU A 97 -5.93 -21.35 0.12
CA LEU A 97 -5.24 -20.59 -0.92
C LEU A 97 -4.59 -21.51 -1.96
N GLN A 98 -3.90 -22.54 -1.55
CA GLN A 98 -3.17 -23.47 -2.43
C GLN A 98 -4.06 -24.24 -3.41
N ASN A 99 -5.36 -24.41 -3.06
CA ASN A 99 -6.35 -25.09 -3.89
C ASN A 99 -7.33 -24.12 -4.56
N SER A 100 -7.01 -22.83 -4.56
CA SER A 100 -7.84 -21.78 -5.15
C SER A 100 -7.26 -21.24 -6.44
N ALA A 101 -8.07 -20.54 -7.23
CA ALA A 101 -7.62 -19.81 -8.42
C ALA A 101 -6.63 -18.67 -8.09
N TYR A 102 -6.45 -18.34 -6.83
CA TYR A 102 -5.63 -17.23 -6.34
C TYR A 102 -4.22 -17.66 -5.88
N LYS A 103 -3.90 -18.96 -5.96
CA LYS A 103 -2.62 -19.50 -5.46
C LYS A 103 -1.38 -18.88 -6.10
N GLU A 104 -1.50 -18.43 -7.37
CA GLU A 104 -0.39 -17.78 -8.10
C GLU A 104 -0.44 -16.24 -8.03
N GLN A 105 -1.42 -15.67 -7.31
CA GLN A 105 -1.59 -14.23 -7.19
C GLN A 105 -1.22 -13.71 -5.81
N PHE A 106 -1.47 -14.51 -4.76
CA PHE A 106 -1.31 -14.08 -3.40
C PHE A 106 -0.34 -14.97 -2.63
N ARG A 107 0.30 -14.38 -1.62
CA ARG A 107 1.13 -15.09 -0.63
C ARG A 107 0.68 -14.66 0.77
N ILE A 108 0.50 -15.65 1.66
CA ILE A 108 0.21 -15.36 3.08
C ILE A 108 1.43 -14.68 3.69
N GLY A 109 1.20 -13.58 4.37
CA GLY A 109 2.26 -12.76 4.94
C GLY A 109 2.65 -11.54 4.10
N GLU A 110 2.30 -11.53 2.81
CA GLU A 110 2.63 -10.47 1.86
C GLU A 110 1.44 -9.52 1.62
N PRO A 111 1.67 -8.35 1.02
CA PRO A 111 0.61 -7.47 0.55
C PRO A 111 -0.28 -8.13 -0.51
N LEU A 112 -1.46 -7.55 -0.75
CA LEU A 112 -2.31 -8.01 -1.86
C LEU A 112 -1.82 -7.49 -3.22
N ASN A 113 -1.17 -6.33 -3.24
CA ASN A 113 -0.66 -5.70 -4.46
C ASN A 113 0.77 -6.17 -4.75
N ILE A 114 0.92 -7.46 -4.98
CA ILE A 114 2.19 -8.07 -5.33
C ILE A 114 2.18 -8.61 -6.75
N GLN A 115 3.37 -8.71 -7.31
CA GLN A 115 3.64 -9.47 -8.52
C GLN A 115 4.69 -10.53 -8.23
N LEU A 116 4.42 -11.77 -8.63
CA LEU A 116 5.44 -12.80 -8.62
C LEU A 116 6.33 -12.64 -9.86
N ALA A 117 7.63 -12.74 -9.67
CA ALA A 117 8.64 -12.60 -10.71
C ALA A 117 9.67 -13.73 -10.63
N TYR A 118 10.42 -13.92 -11.69
CA TYR A 118 11.65 -14.71 -11.65
C TYR A 118 12.75 -13.89 -11.00
N ASN A 119 13.56 -14.48 -10.13
CA ASN A 119 14.70 -13.81 -9.54
C ASN A 119 15.84 -13.72 -10.56
N PHE A 120 16.18 -12.51 -10.97
CA PHE A 120 17.25 -12.25 -11.91
C PHE A 120 18.61 -12.30 -11.19
N LEU A 121 19.48 -13.20 -11.62
CA LEU A 121 20.80 -13.38 -11.03
C LEU A 121 21.92 -12.59 -11.74
N GLY A 122 21.66 -12.16 -12.96
CA GLY A 122 22.64 -11.41 -13.76
C GLY A 122 22.68 -11.85 -15.21
N VAL A 123 23.75 -11.45 -15.87
CA VAL A 123 24.06 -11.83 -17.26
C VAL A 123 25.28 -12.72 -17.23
N ASP A 124 25.20 -13.88 -17.88
CA ASP A 124 26.34 -14.75 -18.08
C ASP A 124 27.44 -14.04 -18.88
N PRO A 125 28.66 -13.89 -18.35
CA PRO A 125 29.70 -13.10 -18.98
C PRO A 125 30.29 -13.73 -20.27
N GLU A 126 30.10 -15.03 -20.45
CA GLU A 126 30.61 -15.76 -21.63
C GLU A 126 29.58 -15.80 -22.75
N THR A 127 28.31 -16.01 -22.41
CA THR A 127 27.23 -16.21 -23.39
C THR A 127 26.36 -14.98 -23.61
N GLY A 128 26.37 -14.01 -22.69
CA GLY A 128 25.50 -12.84 -22.71
C GLY A 128 24.02 -13.13 -22.41
N ILE A 129 23.69 -14.33 -21.92
CA ILE A 129 22.31 -14.76 -21.63
C ILE A 129 21.94 -14.35 -20.19
N TYR A 130 20.69 -13.92 -20.02
CA TYR A 130 20.13 -13.64 -18.69
C TYR A 130 20.01 -14.93 -17.87
N GLN A 131 20.45 -14.87 -16.62
CA GLN A 131 20.37 -15.96 -15.67
C GLN A 131 19.28 -15.69 -14.63
N PHE A 132 18.48 -16.69 -14.33
CA PHE A 132 17.43 -16.65 -13.32
C PHE A 132 17.65 -17.79 -12.32
N GLU A 133 17.12 -17.61 -11.11
CA GLU A 133 17.17 -18.60 -10.06
C GLU A 133 16.26 -19.79 -10.39
N ASP A 134 16.82 -20.98 -10.36
CA ASP A 134 16.13 -22.25 -10.38
C ASP A 134 15.75 -22.60 -8.93
N VAL A 135 14.52 -22.32 -8.55
CA VAL A 135 14.05 -22.41 -7.15
C VAL A 135 13.85 -23.86 -6.74
N ASN A 136 13.38 -24.70 -7.66
CA ASN A 136 13.14 -26.13 -7.40
C ASN A 136 14.35 -27.02 -7.69
N GLY A 137 15.40 -26.52 -8.37
CA GLY A 137 16.64 -27.21 -8.67
C GLY A 137 16.52 -28.28 -9.74
N ASP A 138 15.57 -28.17 -10.67
CA ASP A 138 15.34 -29.14 -11.73
C ASP A 138 16.14 -28.90 -13.03
N GLY A 139 16.89 -27.79 -13.08
CA GLY A 139 17.71 -27.38 -14.20
C GLY A 139 16.95 -26.66 -15.31
N GLN A 140 15.68 -26.31 -15.10
CA GLN A 140 14.84 -25.60 -16.04
C GLN A 140 14.15 -24.41 -15.37
N ILE A 141 14.07 -23.27 -16.05
CA ILE A 141 13.35 -22.10 -15.53
C ILE A 141 11.92 -22.15 -16.03
N THR A 142 10.98 -22.53 -15.18
CA THR A 142 9.59 -22.79 -15.55
C THR A 142 8.59 -22.01 -14.67
N PHE A 143 7.36 -21.87 -15.19
CA PHE A 143 6.19 -21.38 -14.44
C PHE A 143 5.34 -22.59 -14.01
N PRO A 144 4.85 -22.65 -12.76
CA PRO A 144 4.94 -21.61 -11.70
C PRO A 144 6.17 -21.78 -10.78
N ASP A 145 7.00 -22.80 -10.98
CA ASP A 145 7.94 -23.31 -9.97
C ASP A 145 9.04 -22.31 -9.63
N ASP A 146 9.56 -21.57 -10.62
CA ASP A 146 10.66 -20.62 -10.41
C ASP A 146 10.19 -19.15 -10.35
N LYS A 147 8.91 -18.90 -10.61
CA LYS A 147 8.32 -17.55 -10.53
C LYS A 147 7.80 -17.26 -9.12
N GLN A 148 8.70 -17.23 -8.13
CA GLN A 148 8.36 -17.17 -6.70
C GLN A 148 8.82 -15.90 -5.98
N THR A 149 9.61 -15.05 -6.64
CA THR A 149 10.07 -13.78 -6.05
C THR A 149 8.90 -12.81 -5.94
N VAL A 150 8.65 -12.37 -4.71
CA VAL A 150 7.58 -11.40 -4.43
C VAL A 150 8.08 -9.98 -4.67
N VAL A 151 7.40 -9.27 -5.55
CA VAL A 151 7.62 -7.83 -5.78
C VAL A 151 6.41 -7.09 -5.25
N ASP A 152 6.58 -6.29 -4.20
CA ASP A 152 5.54 -5.40 -3.68
C ASP A 152 5.42 -4.17 -4.59
N LEU A 153 4.22 -3.94 -5.11
CA LEU A 153 3.90 -2.80 -5.98
C LEU A 153 3.20 -1.67 -5.20
N SER A 154 3.04 -1.82 -3.90
CA SER A 154 2.42 -0.82 -3.06
C SER A 154 3.42 0.31 -2.75
N PRO A 155 2.97 1.56 -2.64
CA PRO A 155 3.84 2.63 -2.20
C PRO A 155 4.32 2.40 -0.76
N GLU A 156 5.62 2.61 -0.51
CA GLU A 156 6.19 2.56 0.83
C GLU A 156 5.66 3.72 1.69
N PHE A 157 5.59 4.91 1.09
CA PHE A 157 4.99 6.09 1.68
C PHE A 157 4.56 7.09 0.62
N PHE A 158 3.64 7.95 0.98
CA PHE A 158 3.23 9.09 0.16
C PHE A 158 2.82 10.27 1.03
N GLY A 159 2.79 11.45 0.44
CA GLY A 159 2.41 12.65 1.17
C GLY A 159 2.44 13.91 0.34
N GLY A 160 2.33 15.04 1.04
CA GLY A 160 2.32 16.34 0.40
C GLY A 160 2.84 17.45 1.30
N LEU A 161 3.34 18.49 0.65
CA LEU A 161 3.73 19.75 1.26
C LEU A 161 2.98 20.88 0.55
N GLN A 162 2.02 21.48 1.25
CA GLN A 162 1.27 22.62 0.78
C GLN A 162 1.77 23.89 1.43
N ASN A 163 1.89 24.96 0.65
CA ASN A 163 2.15 26.29 1.16
C ASN A 163 1.09 27.27 0.62
N GLN A 164 0.59 28.07 1.51
CA GLN A 164 -0.31 29.18 1.19
C GLN A 164 0.33 30.49 1.64
N VAL A 165 0.57 31.37 0.68
CA VAL A 165 1.16 32.69 0.92
C VAL A 165 0.16 33.75 0.45
N ALA A 166 -0.23 34.63 1.36
CA ALA A 166 -1.07 35.78 1.02
C ALA A 166 -0.30 37.07 1.31
N TYR A 167 -0.25 37.96 0.33
CA TYR A 167 0.32 39.29 0.45
C TYR A 167 -0.67 40.35 -0.08
N LYS A 168 -1.20 41.17 0.82
CA LYS A 168 -2.24 42.15 0.52
C LYS A 168 -3.45 41.47 -0.18
N ARG A 169 -3.63 41.73 -1.49
CA ARG A 169 -4.73 41.19 -2.31
C ARG A 169 -4.32 39.95 -3.13
N TRP A 170 -3.07 39.52 -3.03
CA TRP A 170 -2.54 38.37 -3.78
C TRP A 170 -2.49 37.15 -2.89
N THR A 171 -2.92 36.02 -3.42
CA THR A 171 -2.76 34.71 -2.76
C THR A 171 -2.11 33.74 -3.73
N LEU A 172 -1.08 33.06 -3.25
CA LEU A 172 -0.43 31.95 -3.94
C LEU A 172 -0.60 30.69 -3.08
N ASP A 173 -1.15 29.64 -3.67
CA ASP A 173 -1.28 28.32 -3.08
C ASP A 173 -0.62 27.30 -3.99
N PHE A 174 0.25 26.45 -3.45
CA PHE A 174 0.91 25.41 -4.22
C PHE A 174 1.14 24.15 -3.35
N LEU A 175 1.04 23.00 -4.01
CA LEU A 175 1.18 21.69 -3.43
C LEU A 175 2.27 20.90 -4.15
N PHE A 176 3.23 20.38 -3.40
CA PHE A 176 4.13 19.32 -3.85
C PHE A 176 3.65 17.99 -3.31
N GLN A 177 3.47 17.00 -4.18
CA GLN A 177 3.15 15.64 -3.80
C GLN A 177 4.36 14.73 -4.05
N PHE A 178 4.52 13.73 -3.19
CA PHE A 178 5.57 12.73 -3.32
C PHE A 178 5.03 11.35 -3.02
N VAL A 179 5.62 10.35 -3.65
CA VAL A 179 5.35 8.92 -3.46
C VAL A 179 6.64 8.14 -3.69
N LYS A 180 6.86 7.10 -2.88
CA LYS A 180 7.94 6.13 -3.07
C LYS A 180 7.39 4.73 -3.09
#